data_383a7307e18fa6af60373cecdb3433f4
#
_entry.id   383a7307e18fa6af60373cecdb3433f4
#
_cell.length_a   1.000
_cell.length_b   1.000
_cell.length_c   1.000
_cell.angle_alpha   90.00
_cell.angle_beta   90.00
_cell.angle_gamma   90.00
#
_symmetry.space_group_name_H-M   'P 1'
#
loop_
_entity.id
_entity.type
_entity.pdbx_description
1 polymer ?
#
loop_
_entity_poly.entity_id
_entity_poly.type
_entity_poly.pdbx_seq_one_letter_code
_entity_poly.pdbx_strand_id
1 'polypeptide(L)'
;KEMAKLQAMAAVGQPHLMRHYDTLFHALAAFIQEQKLSLQYLEMAEKWFSPLISSILTHIKNTQNQPLIVGINGCQGSGKSTLAHYLRTILDAGHHIGAEVLSIDDFYLSRQQRQHLANTVHPLLFTRGVPGTHDIGLLIDVIKQFSNNHNESIPLPTFNKAMDDIDTNAGRMSQPAARVIILEGWCLGAAAQTPTELQGPINQLESKEDQDGVWRNYVNDQLKGDYSTLFGHIETWIMLKAPSFDCVFDGRKEQENKLADVILESKHT
;
A
#
# COMPACT_ATOMS: atom_id res chain seq x y z
N LYS A 1 -27.14 -5.32 10.04
CA LYS A 1 -26.98 -6.08 11.33
C LYS A 1 -26.37 -5.17 12.42
N GLU A 2 -25.30 -4.40 12.13
CA GLU A 2 -24.70 -3.49 13.09
C GLU A 2 -25.63 -2.34 13.52
N MET A 3 -26.38 -1.74 12.59
CA MET A 3 -27.41 -0.74 12.93
C MET A 3 -28.49 -1.30 13.87
N ALA A 4 -28.90 -2.54 13.69
CA ALA A 4 -29.86 -3.19 14.60
C ALA A 4 -29.23 -3.49 15.97
N LYS A 5 -27.92 -3.82 16.02
CA LYS A 5 -27.19 -3.94 17.29
C LYS A 5 -27.04 -2.58 17.98
N LEU A 6 -26.72 -1.52 17.23
CA LEU A 6 -26.64 -0.15 17.75
C LEU A 6 -27.97 0.29 18.38
N GLN A 7 -29.09 0.04 17.69
CA GLN A 7 -30.44 0.32 18.25
C GLN A 7 -30.76 -0.50 19.48
N ALA A 8 -30.38 -1.79 19.52
CA ALA A 8 -30.55 -2.64 20.69
C ALA A 8 -29.65 -2.21 21.88
N MET A 9 -28.42 -1.74 21.62
CA MET A 9 -27.50 -1.25 22.65
C MET A 9 -27.88 0.12 23.18
N ALA A 10 -28.46 1.00 22.36
CA ALA A 10 -29.05 2.26 22.76
C ALA A 10 -30.18 2.04 23.80
N ALA A 11 -30.93 0.97 23.65
CA ALA A 11 -31.99 0.59 24.57
C ALA A 11 -31.48 0.07 25.95
N VAL A 12 -30.19 -0.36 26.04
CA VAL A 12 -29.60 -0.94 27.25
C VAL A 12 -28.78 0.07 28.08
N GLY A 13 -28.66 1.32 27.64
CA GLY A 13 -28.09 2.42 28.42
C GLY A 13 -26.60 2.32 28.70
N GLN A 14 -25.78 1.95 27.73
CA GLN A 14 -24.29 1.91 27.85
C GLN A 14 -23.62 3.05 27.06
N PRO A 15 -23.48 4.27 27.61
CA PRO A 15 -23.02 5.46 26.87
C PRO A 15 -21.60 5.36 26.33
N HIS A 16 -20.72 4.57 26.91
CA HIS A 16 -19.35 4.40 26.46
C HIS A 16 -19.27 3.53 25.20
N LEU A 17 -20.10 2.50 25.08
CA LEU A 17 -20.23 1.69 23.88
C LEU A 17 -20.84 2.48 22.74
N MET A 18 -21.85 3.30 23.01
CA MET A 18 -22.46 4.21 22.04
C MET A 18 -21.41 5.14 21.43
N ARG A 19 -20.57 5.79 22.23
CA ARG A 19 -19.49 6.68 21.74
C ARG A 19 -18.48 5.93 20.88
N HIS A 20 -18.14 4.72 21.21
CA HIS A 20 -17.22 3.89 20.43
C HIS A 20 -17.80 3.56 19.05
N TYR A 21 -19.07 3.14 18.99
CA TYR A 21 -19.76 2.85 17.73
C TYR A 21 -19.97 4.13 16.89
N ASP A 22 -20.26 5.27 17.51
CA ASP A 22 -20.35 6.55 16.83
C ASP A 22 -19.02 6.93 16.16
N THR A 23 -17.90 6.75 16.88
CA THR A 23 -16.57 7.01 16.34
C THR A 23 -16.26 6.15 15.14
N LEU A 24 -16.49 4.84 15.23
CA LEU A 24 -16.27 3.91 14.12
C LEU A 24 -17.20 4.19 12.95
N PHE A 25 -18.47 4.51 13.22
CA PHE A 25 -19.43 4.86 12.17
C PHE A 25 -19.00 6.09 11.38
N HIS A 26 -18.60 7.17 12.07
CA HIS A 26 -18.12 8.39 11.43
C HIS A 26 -16.83 8.15 10.64
N ALA A 27 -15.89 7.36 11.18
CA ALA A 27 -14.66 7.02 10.48
C ALA A 27 -14.92 6.20 9.20
N LEU A 28 -15.86 5.25 9.24
CA LEU A 28 -16.26 4.47 8.06
C LEU A 28 -17.00 5.32 7.03
N ALA A 29 -17.84 6.27 7.47
CA ALA A 29 -18.51 7.20 6.57
C ALA A 29 -17.50 8.11 5.85
N ALA A 30 -16.53 8.65 6.57
CA ALA A 30 -15.44 9.43 5.99
C ALA A 30 -14.62 8.59 4.99
N PHE A 31 -14.24 7.37 5.37
CA PHE A 31 -13.53 6.45 4.49
C PHE A 31 -14.27 6.20 3.16
N ILE A 32 -15.58 5.90 3.22
CA ILE A 32 -16.40 5.68 2.01
C ILE A 32 -16.41 6.93 1.12
N GLN A 33 -16.55 8.11 1.72
CA GLN A 33 -16.54 9.39 1.00
C GLN A 33 -15.18 9.67 0.36
N GLU A 34 -14.09 9.55 1.11
CA GLU A 34 -12.71 9.80 0.64
C GLU A 34 -12.31 8.84 -0.48
N GLN A 35 -12.68 7.57 -0.34
CA GLN A 35 -12.35 6.55 -1.33
C GLN A 35 -13.36 6.48 -2.49
N LYS A 36 -14.39 7.34 -2.50
CA LYS A 36 -15.49 7.38 -3.50
C LYS A 36 -16.12 5.99 -3.72
N LEU A 37 -16.45 5.30 -2.62
CA LEU A 37 -17.01 3.95 -2.62
C LEU A 37 -18.51 3.97 -2.38
N SER A 38 -19.20 2.88 -2.78
CA SER A 38 -20.59 2.65 -2.38
C SER A 38 -20.68 2.06 -0.97
N LEU A 39 -21.82 2.23 -0.29
CA LEU A 39 -22.06 1.60 1.03
C LEU A 39 -22.00 0.07 0.98
N GLN A 40 -22.30 -0.54 -0.18
CA GLN A 40 -22.18 -1.99 -0.39
C GLN A 40 -20.74 -2.50 -0.18
N TYR A 41 -19.74 -1.62 -0.35
CA TYR A 41 -18.35 -1.97 -0.06
C TYR A 41 -18.17 -2.40 1.40
N LEU A 42 -18.84 -1.74 2.36
CA LEU A 42 -18.71 -2.09 3.78
C LEU A 42 -19.26 -3.49 4.09
N GLU A 43 -20.35 -3.88 3.48
CA GLU A 43 -20.91 -5.24 3.63
C GLU A 43 -19.94 -6.30 3.07
N MET A 44 -19.39 -6.03 1.91
CA MET A 44 -18.39 -6.89 1.29
C MET A 44 -17.11 -6.95 2.15
N ALA A 45 -16.62 -5.80 2.60
CA ALA A 45 -15.41 -5.68 3.40
C ALA A 45 -15.56 -6.39 4.76
N GLU A 46 -16.69 -6.24 5.45
CA GLU A 46 -16.99 -6.97 6.69
C GLU A 46 -16.92 -8.48 6.45
N LYS A 47 -17.56 -8.95 5.38
CA LYS A 47 -17.60 -10.38 5.05
C LYS A 47 -16.22 -10.97 4.75
N TRP A 48 -15.41 -10.28 3.96
CA TRP A 48 -14.16 -10.83 3.43
C TRP A 48 -12.93 -10.45 4.26
N PHE A 49 -12.94 -9.29 4.93
CA PHE A 49 -11.75 -8.76 5.60
C PHE A 49 -11.78 -8.86 7.12
N SER A 50 -12.93 -9.19 7.74
CA SER A 50 -12.98 -9.44 9.18
C SER A 50 -12.01 -10.53 9.68
N PRO A 51 -11.78 -11.64 8.94
CA PRO A 51 -10.77 -12.62 9.33
C PRO A 51 -9.34 -12.06 9.33
N LEU A 52 -9.02 -11.12 8.40
CA LEU A 52 -7.72 -10.46 8.35
C LEU A 52 -7.49 -9.59 9.58
N ILE A 53 -8.52 -8.81 9.97
CA ILE A 53 -8.47 -7.98 11.18
C ILE A 53 -8.24 -8.86 12.41
N SER A 54 -8.97 -9.96 12.54
CA SER A 54 -8.81 -10.91 13.65
C SER A 54 -7.40 -11.51 13.71
N SER A 55 -6.81 -11.81 12.55
CA SER A 55 -5.43 -12.30 12.44
C SER A 55 -4.43 -11.22 12.89
N ILE A 56 -4.56 -9.98 12.40
CA ILE A 56 -3.72 -8.84 12.79
C ILE A 56 -3.79 -8.63 14.31
N LEU A 57 -4.98 -8.58 14.88
CA LEU A 57 -5.18 -8.39 16.32
C LEU A 57 -4.54 -9.52 17.16
N THR A 58 -4.53 -10.74 16.64
CA THR A 58 -3.85 -11.87 17.28
C THR A 58 -2.34 -11.73 17.24
N HIS A 59 -1.79 -11.33 16.11
CA HIS A 59 -0.35 -11.09 15.94
C HIS A 59 0.15 -9.96 16.83
N ILE A 60 -0.55 -8.83 16.91
CA ILE A 60 -0.17 -7.68 17.75
C ILE A 60 -0.01 -8.09 19.24
N LYS A 61 -0.82 -9.01 19.73
CA LYS A 61 -0.72 -9.49 21.12
C LYS A 61 0.59 -10.23 21.37
N ASN A 62 1.20 -10.79 20.34
CA ASN A 62 2.44 -11.55 20.42
C ASN A 62 3.69 -10.70 20.14
N THR A 63 3.53 -9.52 19.51
CA THR A 63 4.64 -8.58 19.25
C THR A 63 4.83 -7.68 20.47
N GLN A 64 5.90 -7.90 21.22
CA GLN A 64 6.26 -7.04 22.34
C GLN A 64 6.88 -5.74 21.82
N ASN A 65 6.14 -4.62 21.92
CA ASN A 65 6.61 -3.25 21.69
C ASN A 65 7.17 -2.90 20.29
N GLN A 66 7.15 -3.81 19.34
CA GLN A 66 7.49 -3.52 17.94
C GLN A 66 6.21 -3.39 17.11
N PRO A 67 6.18 -2.49 16.12
CA PRO A 67 5.05 -2.43 15.21
C PRO A 67 4.98 -3.70 14.36
N LEU A 68 3.78 -4.26 14.21
CA LEU A 68 3.53 -5.35 13.28
C LEU A 68 3.54 -4.81 11.83
N ILE A 69 4.30 -5.45 10.95
CA ILE A 69 4.35 -5.07 9.54
C ILE A 69 3.48 -6.02 8.71
N VAL A 70 2.45 -5.46 8.08
CA VAL A 70 1.49 -6.16 7.22
C VAL A 70 1.76 -5.76 5.77
N GLY A 71 2.11 -6.71 4.91
CA GLY A 71 2.31 -6.50 3.48
C GLY A 71 1.06 -6.81 2.67
N ILE A 72 0.62 -5.89 1.83
CA ILE A 72 -0.50 -6.10 0.90
C ILE A 72 0.03 -6.11 -0.54
N ASN A 73 0.01 -7.27 -1.17
CA ASN A 73 0.34 -7.45 -2.58
C ASN A 73 -0.92 -7.52 -3.44
N GLY A 74 -0.82 -7.10 -4.67
CA GLY A 74 -1.85 -7.25 -5.70
C GLY A 74 -1.54 -6.38 -6.91
N CYS A 75 -2.13 -6.70 -8.04
CA CYS A 75 -1.93 -5.94 -9.27
C CYS A 75 -2.49 -4.51 -9.17
N GLN A 76 -2.14 -3.67 -10.11
CA GLN A 76 -2.71 -2.32 -10.22
C GLN A 76 -4.24 -2.43 -10.41
N GLY A 77 -4.99 -1.55 -9.75
CA GLY A 77 -6.46 -1.59 -9.77
C GLY A 77 -7.12 -2.69 -8.93
N SER A 78 -6.36 -3.54 -8.21
CA SER A 78 -6.92 -4.62 -7.37
C SER A 78 -7.57 -4.18 -6.05
N GLY A 79 -7.48 -2.90 -5.70
CA GLY A 79 -8.03 -2.37 -4.45
C GLY A 79 -7.08 -2.45 -3.24
N LYS A 80 -5.77 -2.67 -3.43
CA LYS A 80 -4.77 -2.71 -2.34
C LYS A 80 -4.84 -1.51 -1.42
N SER A 81 -4.75 -0.30 -1.98
CA SER A 81 -4.76 0.94 -1.21
C SER A 81 -6.09 1.13 -0.49
N THR A 82 -7.21 0.77 -1.13
CA THR A 82 -8.54 0.78 -0.52
C THR A 82 -8.62 -0.18 0.67
N LEU A 83 -8.10 -1.41 0.52
CA LEU A 83 -8.01 -2.37 1.62
C LEU A 83 -7.10 -1.86 2.75
N ALA A 84 -5.93 -1.29 2.42
CA ALA A 84 -5.01 -0.75 3.41
C ALA A 84 -5.67 0.35 4.26
N HIS A 85 -6.37 1.30 3.63
CA HIS A 85 -7.11 2.35 4.32
C HIS A 85 -8.32 1.81 5.11
N TYR A 86 -9.02 0.80 4.61
CA TYR A 86 -10.09 0.12 5.36
C TYR A 86 -9.55 -0.52 6.63
N LEU A 87 -8.48 -1.32 6.54
CA LEU A 87 -7.84 -1.95 7.70
C LEU A 87 -7.37 -0.91 8.71
N ARG A 88 -6.71 0.18 8.25
CA ARG A 88 -6.34 1.30 9.10
C ARG A 88 -7.54 1.87 9.83
N THR A 89 -8.64 2.18 9.13
CA THR A 89 -9.84 2.76 9.72
C THR A 89 -10.43 1.86 10.81
N ILE A 90 -10.49 0.54 10.59
CA ILE A 90 -10.99 -0.41 11.58
C ILE A 90 -10.04 -0.53 12.78
N LEU A 91 -8.73 -0.56 12.55
CA LEU A 91 -7.74 -0.65 13.63
C LEU A 91 -7.76 0.62 14.51
N ASP A 92 -7.73 1.80 13.88
CA ASP A 92 -7.70 3.09 14.59
C ASP A 92 -9.01 3.35 15.33
N ALA A 93 -10.15 3.36 14.63
CA ALA A 93 -11.42 3.77 15.18
C ALA A 93 -12.16 2.64 15.91
N GLY A 94 -11.99 1.39 15.45
CA GLY A 94 -12.70 0.23 15.98
C GLY A 94 -11.94 -0.50 17.10
N HIS A 95 -10.61 -0.40 17.16
CA HIS A 95 -9.80 -1.13 18.13
C HIS A 95 -8.83 -0.24 18.91
N HIS A 96 -8.78 1.07 18.63
CA HIS A 96 -7.85 2.03 19.25
C HIS A 96 -6.37 1.61 19.10
N ILE A 97 -6.04 1.01 17.94
CA ILE A 97 -4.71 0.57 17.60
C ILE A 97 -4.22 1.46 16.47
N GLY A 98 -3.25 2.33 16.75
CA GLY A 98 -2.66 3.21 15.74
C GLY A 98 -2.09 2.41 14.57
N ALA A 99 -2.52 2.73 13.35
CA ALA A 99 -2.03 2.10 12.14
C ALA A 99 -1.59 3.14 11.11
N GLU A 100 -0.45 2.91 10.45
CA GLU A 100 0.05 3.74 9.36
C GLU A 100 0.05 2.97 8.05
N VAL A 101 -0.36 3.64 6.97
CA VAL A 101 -0.33 3.07 5.62
C VAL A 101 0.85 3.66 4.85
N LEU A 102 1.71 2.78 4.36
CA LEU A 102 2.81 3.11 3.46
C LEU A 102 2.56 2.46 2.09
N SER A 103 2.73 3.23 1.02
CA SER A 103 2.77 2.70 -0.34
C SER A 103 4.20 2.65 -0.84
N ILE A 104 4.64 1.53 -1.42
CA ILE A 104 5.96 1.47 -2.05
C ILE A 104 6.10 2.52 -3.17
N ASP A 105 4.97 2.91 -3.79
CA ASP A 105 4.93 3.93 -4.84
C ASP A 105 5.33 5.34 -4.34
N ASP A 106 5.24 5.61 -3.02
CA ASP A 106 5.71 6.87 -2.43
C ASP A 106 7.24 6.95 -2.32
N PHE A 107 7.90 5.81 -2.49
CA PHE A 107 9.36 5.67 -2.40
C PHE A 107 10.05 5.52 -3.77
N TYR A 108 9.42 5.91 -4.86
CA TYR A 108 10.13 5.95 -6.14
C TYR A 108 11.35 6.88 -6.08
N LEU A 109 12.42 6.46 -6.74
CA LEU A 109 13.57 7.30 -7.00
C LEU A 109 13.16 8.58 -7.75
N SER A 110 13.84 9.69 -7.49
CA SER A 110 13.62 10.93 -8.23
C SER A 110 13.83 10.73 -9.73
N ARG A 111 13.24 11.61 -10.52
CA ARG A 111 13.42 11.60 -11.96
C ARG A 111 14.89 11.67 -12.37
N GLN A 112 15.69 12.45 -11.65
CA GLN A 112 17.13 12.56 -11.88
C GLN A 112 17.85 11.23 -11.60
N GLN A 113 17.53 10.55 -10.51
CA GLN A 113 18.13 9.25 -10.17
C GLN A 113 17.75 8.18 -11.21
N ARG A 114 16.49 8.14 -11.66
CA ARG A 114 16.03 7.23 -12.71
C ARG A 114 16.68 7.55 -14.06
N GLN A 115 16.91 8.84 -14.38
CA GLN A 115 17.67 9.22 -15.57
C GLN A 115 19.11 8.73 -15.50
N HIS A 116 19.73 8.77 -14.33
CA HIS A 116 21.07 8.21 -14.12
C HIS A 116 21.08 6.69 -14.37
N LEU A 117 20.13 5.96 -13.81
CA LEU A 117 19.96 4.51 -14.06
C LEU A 117 19.74 4.22 -15.57
N ALA A 118 18.94 5.04 -16.23
CA ALA A 118 18.70 4.89 -17.66
C ALA A 118 19.98 5.04 -18.50
N ASN A 119 20.87 5.95 -18.09
CA ASN A 119 22.12 6.23 -18.80
C ASN A 119 23.23 5.23 -18.48
N THR A 120 23.20 4.62 -17.28
CA THR A 120 24.32 3.78 -16.79
C THR A 120 24.02 2.29 -16.82
N VAL A 121 22.73 1.91 -16.79
CA VAL A 121 22.30 0.51 -16.75
C VAL A 121 21.44 0.18 -17.97
N HIS A 122 20.23 0.71 -18.07
CA HIS A 122 19.33 0.42 -19.17
C HIS A 122 18.23 1.48 -19.34
N PRO A 123 17.93 1.94 -20.59
CA PRO A 123 16.94 3.01 -20.85
C PRO A 123 15.56 2.79 -20.25
N LEU A 124 15.08 1.55 -20.15
CA LEU A 124 13.78 1.21 -19.54
C LEU A 124 13.68 1.59 -18.05
N LEU A 125 14.80 1.81 -17.36
CA LEU A 125 14.81 2.23 -15.94
C LEU A 125 14.49 3.71 -15.74
N PHE A 126 14.34 4.49 -16.82
CA PHE A 126 13.78 5.83 -16.71
C PHE A 126 12.31 5.80 -16.27
N THR A 127 11.56 4.81 -16.75
CA THR A 127 10.16 4.64 -16.36
C THR A 127 10.10 4.01 -14.98
N ARG A 128 9.38 4.69 -14.06
CA ARG A 128 9.11 4.13 -12.72
C ARG A 128 8.25 2.88 -12.79
N GLY A 129 8.39 2.00 -11.82
CA GLY A 129 7.50 0.85 -11.68
C GLY A 129 8.21 -0.41 -11.22
N VAL A 130 9.22 -0.86 -11.95
CA VAL A 130 9.89 -2.14 -11.67
C VAL A 130 10.80 -2.08 -10.44
N PRO A 131 11.09 -3.21 -9.79
CA PRO A 131 12.13 -3.29 -8.76
C PRO A 131 13.44 -2.67 -9.22
N GLY A 132 14.05 -1.87 -8.35
CA GLY A 132 15.24 -1.06 -8.64
C GLY A 132 14.93 0.39 -9.02
N THR A 133 13.65 0.77 -9.14
CA THR A 133 13.23 2.16 -9.32
C THR A 133 12.63 2.79 -8.05
N HIS A 134 12.74 2.12 -6.92
CA HIS A 134 12.34 2.61 -5.59
C HIS A 134 13.56 2.78 -4.68
N ASP A 135 13.51 3.72 -3.78
CA ASP A 135 14.47 3.89 -2.67
C ASP A 135 14.09 2.96 -1.51
N ILE A 136 14.46 1.69 -1.65
CA ILE A 136 14.19 0.67 -0.63
C ILE A 136 14.96 0.92 0.65
N GLY A 137 16.16 1.51 0.55
CA GLY A 137 16.93 1.91 1.72
C GLY A 137 16.17 2.91 2.58
N LEU A 138 15.63 3.97 1.98
CA LEU A 138 14.79 4.95 2.67
C LEU A 138 13.54 4.29 3.29
N LEU A 139 12.86 3.38 2.57
CA LEU A 139 11.68 2.68 3.09
C LEU A 139 12.03 1.83 4.32
N ILE A 140 13.13 1.08 4.29
CA ILE A 140 13.62 0.31 5.43
C ILE A 140 13.94 1.22 6.61
N ASP A 141 14.57 2.37 6.37
CA ASP A 141 14.91 3.33 7.42
C ASP A 141 13.66 3.96 8.05
N VAL A 142 12.64 4.27 7.26
CA VAL A 142 11.32 4.71 7.76
C VAL A 142 10.69 3.63 8.65
N ILE A 143 10.70 2.36 8.23
CA ILE A 143 10.19 1.25 9.04
C ILE A 143 10.95 1.13 10.38
N LYS A 144 12.28 1.25 10.36
CA LYS A 144 13.09 1.23 11.59
C LYS A 144 12.78 2.41 12.52
N GLN A 145 12.49 3.59 11.97
CA GLN A 145 12.10 4.75 12.77
C GLN A 145 10.81 4.50 13.55
N PHE A 146 9.81 3.83 12.98
CA PHE A 146 8.61 3.42 13.72
C PHE A 146 8.92 2.49 14.88
N SER A 147 9.94 1.64 14.76
CA SER A 147 10.38 0.74 15.82
C SER A 147 11.14 1.46 16.94
N ASN A 148 11.83 2.55 16.63
CA ASN A 148 12.68 3.29 17.57
C ASN A 148 11.94 4.48 18.24
N ASN A 149 11.01 5.12 17.53
CA ASN A 149 10.35 6.38 17.94
C ASN A 149 8.86 6.14 18.17
N HIS A 150 8.51 5.33 19.16
CA HIS A 150 7.14 4.85 19.40
C HIS A 150 6.08 5.95 19.58
N ASN A 151 6.46 7.19 19.94
CA ASN A 151 5.49 8.26 20.26
C ASN A 151 5.64 9.51 19.36
N GLU A 152 6.54 9.50 18.40
CA GLU A 152 6.79 10.65 17.53
C GLU A 152 6.25 10.43 16.13
N SER A 153 5.82 11.52 15.49
CA SER A 153 5.48 11.49 14.07
C SER A 153 6.74 11.52 13.23
N ILE A 154 6.79 10.70 12.20
CA ILE A 154 7.94 10.53 11.29
C ILE A 154 7.60 11.20 9.96
N PRO A 155 8.51 12.00 9.36
CA PRO A 155 8.32 12.52 8.02
C PRO A 155 8.30 11.38 7.00
N LEU A 156 7.28 11.37 6.16
CA LEU A 156 7.07 10.36 5.13
C LEU A 156 7.23 11.00 3.74
N PRO A 157 7.93 10.34 2.80
CA PRO A 157 8.03 10.83 1.45
C PRO A 157 6.67 10.78 0.75
N THR A 158 6.52 11.59 -0.28
CA THR A 158 5.37 11.58 -1.17
C THR A 158 5.88 11.69 -2.60
N PHE A 159 5.38 10.83 -3.47
CA PHE A 159 5.70 10.85 -4.89
C PHE A 159 4.54 11.45 -5.70
N ASN A 160 4.83 12.54 -6.42
CA ASN A 160 3.85 13.18 -7.29
C ASN A 160 3.82 12.48 -8.66
N LYS A 161 2.81 11.63 -8.86
CA LYS A 161 2.66 10.85 -10.09
C LYS A 161 2.43 11.73 -11.34
N ALA A 162 1.86 12.92 -11.18
CA ALA A 162 1.62 13.85 -12.29
C ALA A 162 2.90 14.56 -12.73
N MET A 163 3.77 14.92 -11.78
CA MET A 163 5.09 15.51 -12.06
C MET A 163 6.15 14.45 -12.39
N ASP A 164 5.85 13.19 -12.11
CA ASP A 164 6.77 12.04 -12.21
C ASP A 164 8.05 12.23 -11.38
N ASP A 165 7.92 12.83 -10.19
CA ASP A 165 9.05 13.11 -9.31
C ASP A 165 8.62 13.14 -7.82
N ILE A 166 9.61 13.19 -6.93
CA ILE A 166 9.40 13.35 -5.49
C ILE A 166 8.75 14.73 -5.23
N ASP A 167 7.69 14.75 -4.44
CA ASP A 167 7.04 16.00 -4.03
C ASP A 167 7.73 16.55 -2.77
N THR A 168 8.62 17.50 -2.96
CA THR A 168 9.36 18.16 -1.86
C THR A 168 8.49 19.14 -1.06
N ASN A 169 7.30 19.50 -1.55
CA ASN A 169 6.38 20.45 -0.92
C ASN A 169 5.25 19.75 -0.16
N ALA A 170 4.93 18.51 -0.49
CA ALA A 170 3.91 17.72 0.18
C ALA A 170 4.52 16.91 1.33
N GLY A 171 4.90 17.61 2.41
CA GLY A 171 5.37 16.94 3.62
C GLY A 171 4.21 16.20 4.30
N ARG A 172 4.23 14.86 4.31
CA ARG A 172 3.31 14.04 5.09
C ARG A 172 4.00 13.58 6.36
N MET A 173 3.33 13.71 7.50
CA MET A 173 3.78 13.15 8.77
C MET A 173 2.99 11.89 9.08
N SER A 174 3.66 10.88 9.61
CA SER A 174 2.99 9.67 10.10
C SER A 174 2.12 9.96 11.32
N GLN A 175 1.24 9.03 11.62
CA GLN A 175 0.60 9.01 12.94
C GLN A 175 1.66 8.65 14.01
N PRO A 176 1.62 9.31 15.19
CA PRO A 176 2.42 8.90 16.32
C PRO A 176 1.93 7.54 16.84
N ALA A 177 2.84 6.77 17.44
CA ALA A 177 2.53 5.50 18.11
C ALA A 177 1.85 4.44 17.23
N ALA A 178 2.18 4.37 15.93
CA ALA A 178 1.66 3.33 15.06
C ALA A 178 2.15 1.94 15.55
N ARG A 179 1.19 1.06 15.89
CA ARG A 179 1.41 -0.33 16.29
C ARG A 179 1.30 -1.30 15.11
N VAL A 180 0.77 -0.84 13.99
CA VAL A 180 0.67 -1.58 12.74
C VAL A 180 1.15 -0.69 11.60
N ILE A 181 2.04 -1.21 10.78
CA ILE A 181 2.44 -0.61 9.50
C ILE A 181 1.85 -1.46 8.40
N ILE A 182 0.99 -0.88 7.58
CA ILE A 182 0.40 -1.54 6.43
C ILE A 182 1.16 -1.07 5.19
N LEU A 183 2.06 -1.90 4.67
CA LEU A 183 2.82 -1.61 3.46
C LEU A 183 2.12 -2.24 2.27
N GLU A 184 1.73 -1.43 1.28
CA GLU A 184 1.11 -1.93 0.07
C GLU A 184 1.98 -1.71 -1.18
N GLY A 185 1.89 -2.63 -2.14
CA GLY A 185 2.58 -2.51 -3.41
C GLY A 185 2.37 -3.69 -4.33
N TRP A 186 2.58 -3.46 -5.62
CA TRP A 186 2.32 -4.47 -6.64
C TRP A 186 3.40 -5.56 -6.70
N CYS A 187 4.64 -5.23 -6.35
CA CYS A 187 5.79 -6.14 -6.39
C CYS A 187 6.18 -6.70 -5.02
N LEU A 188 5.43 -6.38 -3.96
CA LEU A 188 5.74 -6.89 -2.62
C LEU A 188 5.69 -8.42 -2.61
N GLY A 189 6.73 -9.03 -2.04
CA GLY A 189 6.84 -10.49 -1.96
C GLY A 189 7.21 -11.17 -3.29
N ALA A 190 7.54 -10.41 -4.34
CA ALA A 190 8.05 -10.98 -5.58
C ALA A 190 9.41 -11.66 -5.34
N ALA A 191 9.51 -12.93 -5.71
CA ALA A 191 10.75 -13.70 -5.60
C ALA A 191 11.64 -13.46 -6.81
N ALA A 192 12.96 -13.43 -6.56
CA ALA A 192 13.92 -13.40 -7.64
C ALA A 192 13.91 -14.73 -8.42
N GLN A 193 14.03 -14.63 -9.72
CA GLN A 193 14.09 -15.78 -10.63
C GLN A 193 15.49 -16.40 -10.68
N THR A 194 15.57 -17.65 -11.08
CA THR A 194 16.83 -18.34 -11.34
C THR A 194 17.47 -17.85 -12.65
N PRO A 195 18.78 -18.02 -12.82
CA PRO A 195 19.43 -17.67 -14.09
C PRO A 195 18.82 -18.36 -15.31
N THR A 196 18.32 -19.57 -15.15
CA THR A 196 17.67 -20.33 -16.24
C THR A 196 16.35 -19.68 -16.67
N GLU A 197 15.57 -19.17 -15.73
CA GLU A 197 14.29 -18.49 -16.01
C GLU A 197 14.51 -17.14 -16.72
N LEU A 198 15.69 -16.52 -16.56
CA LEU A 198 16.04 -15.22 -17.15
C LEU A 198 16.74 -15.34 -18.53
N GLN A 199 16.98 -16.54 -19.04
CA GLN A 199 17.76 -16.74 -20.27
C GLN A 199 17.13 -16.11 -21.51
N GLY A 200 15.80 -16.03 -21.56
CA GLY A 200 15.07 -15.50 -22.72
C GLY A 200 14.00 -14.48 -22.33
N PRO A 201 13.65 -13.61 -23.27
CA PRO A 201 12.55 -12.67 -23.10
C PRO A 201 11.21 -13.43 -23.01
N ILE A 202 10.34 -13.00 -22.09
CA ILE A 202 9.01 -13.60 -21.88
C ILE A 202 7.88 -12.78 -22.53
N ASN A 203 8.18 -11.58 -23.02
CA ASN A 203 7.20 -10.69 -23.64
C ASN A 203 7.82 -9.84 -24.75
N GLN A 204 6.96 -9.08 -25.46
CA GLN A 204 7.41 -8.25 -26.57
C GLN A 204 8.33 -7.10 -26.16
N LEU A 205 8.15 -6.52 -24.95
CA LEU A 205 9.01 -5.45 -24.45
C LEU A 205 10.44 -5.97 -24.30
N GLU A 206 10.61 -7.06 -23.59
CA GLU A 206 11.92 -7.69 -23.40
C GLU A 206 12.55 -8.12 -24.73
N SER A 207 11.75 -8.68 -25.65
CA SER A 207 12.25 -9.10 -26.95
C SER A 207 12.78 -7.95 -27.82
N LYS A 208 12.20 -6.75 -27.68
CA LYS A 208 12.56 -5.58 -28.50
C LYS A 208 13.60 -4.69 -27.82
N GLU A 209 13.42 -4.44 -26.53
CA GLU A 209 14.14 -3.41 -25.79
C GLU A 209 15.20 -3.97 -24.82
N ASP A 210 15.17 -5.29 -24.49
CA ASP A 210 16.10 -5.93 -23.55
C ASP A 210 16.63 -7.27 -24.11
N GLN A 211 17.10 -7.27 -25.35
CA GLN A 211 17.59 -8.47 -26.04
C GLN A 211 18.74 -9.13 -25.26
N ASP A 212 19.67 -8.32 -24.75
CA ASP A 212 20.85 -8.77 -24.00
C ASP A 212 20.53 -9.12 -22.54
N GLY A 213 19.28 -8.88 -22.08
CA GLY A 213 18.83 -9.22 -20.72
C GLY A 213 19.34 -8.31 -19.62
N VAL A 214 19.93 -7.17 -19.94
CA VAL A 214 20.51 -6.25 -18.95
C VAL A 214 19.45 -5.74 -17.99
N TRP A 215 18.28 -5.32 -18.51
CA TRP A 215 17.19 -4.79 -17.70
C TRP A 215 16.58 -5.85 -16.79
N ARG A 216 16.19 -7.03 -17.31
CA ARG A 216 15.57 -8.08 -16.51
C ARG A 216 16.52 -8.66 -15.47
N ASN A 217 17.81 -8.77 -15.76
CA ASN A 217 18.81 -9.20 -14.78
C ASN A 217 18.99 -8.15 -13.69
N TYR A 218 19.07 -6.85 -14.01
CA TYR A 218 19.13 -5.78 -13.02
C TYR A 218 17.93 -5.82 -12.08
N VAL A 219 16.69 -5.88 -12.62
CA VAL A 219 15.45 -5.98 -11.82
C VAL A 219 15.49 -7.18 -10.89
N ASN A 220 15.95 -8.33 -11.39
CA ASN A 220 16.07 -9.56 -10.62
C ASN A 220 17.12 -9.47 -9.51
N ASP A 221 18.23 -8.79 -9.75
CA ASP A 221 19.27 -8.61 -8.74
C ASP A 221 18.80 -7.65 -7.63
N GLN A 222 17.99 -6.64 -7.96
CA GLN A 222 17.33 -5.80 -6.95
C GLN A 222 16.41 -6.64 -6.04
N LEU A 223 15.63 -7.57 -6.61
CA LEU A 223 14.78 -8.48 -5.84
C LEU A 223 15.59 -9.39 -4.89
N LYS A 224 16.80 -9.83 -5.29
CA LYS A 224 17.71 -10.61 -4.42
C LYS A 224 18.31 -9.79 -3.30
N GLY A 225 18.52 -8.49 -3.53
CA GLY A 225 19.15 -7.56 -2.59
C GLY A 225 18.17 -6.89 -1.65
N ASP A 226 18.03 -5.56 -1.79
CA ASP A 226 17.30 -4.69 -0.87
C ASP A 226 15.83 -5.07 -0.71
N TYR A 227 15.18 -5.51 -1.80
CA TYR A 227 13.78 -5.95 -1.72
C TYR A 227 13.62 -7.19 -0.86
N SER A 228 14.52 -8.17 -0.96
CA SER A 228 14.51 -9.35 -0.08
C SER A 228 14.67 -8.96 1.39
N THR A 229 15.52 -7.97 1.67
CA THR A 229 15.70 -7.41 3.02
C THR A 229 14.41 -6.75 3.51
N LEU A 230 13.78 -5.91 2.69
CA LEU A 230 12.49 -5.29 3.00
C LEU A 230 11.43 -6.33 3.30
N PHE A 231 11.32 -7.35 2.46
CA PHE A 231 10.31 -8.41 2.63
C PHE A 231 10.53 -9.23 3.90
N GLY A 232 11.77 -9.34 4.37
CA GLY A 232 12.10 -9.97 5.65
C GLY A 232 11.55 -9.25 6.88
N HIS A 233 11.15 -7.98 6.76
CA HIS A 233 10.47 -7.24 7.83
C HIS A 233 8.96 -7.50 7.88
N ILE A 234 8.36 -8.07 6.83
CA ILE A 234 6.90 -8.28 6.75
C ILE A 234 6.51 -9.59 7.44
N GLU A 235 5.70 -9.49 8.47
CA GLU A 235 5.30 -10.61 9.31
C GLU A 235 3.94 -11.22 8.90
N THR A 236 3.09 -10.41 8.26
CA THR A 236 1.77 -10.85 7.79
C THR A 236 1.58 -10.46 6.33
N TRP A 237 1.21 -11.43 5.49
CA TRP A 237 1.04 -11.22 4.07
C TRP A 237 -0.43 -11.33 3.65
N ILE A 238 -0.88 -10.39 2.85
CA ILE A 238 -2.19 -10.36 2.21
C ILE A 238 -1.98 -10.24 0.71
N MET A 239 -2.56 -11.16 -0.08
CA MET A 239 -2.48 -11.10 -1.53
C MET A 239 -3.88 -10.92 -2.13
N LEU A 240 -4.07 -9.82 -2.86
CA LEU A 240 -5.25 -9.59 -3.69
C LEU A 240 -5.02 -10.17 -5.08
N LYS A 241 -5.39 -11.45 -5.26
CA LYS A 241 -5.23 -12.15 -6.52
C LYS A 241 -6.33 -11.76 -7.50
N ALA A 242 -5.95 -11.17 -8.64
CA ALA A 242 -6.90 -10.95 -9.74
C ALA A 242 -7.31 -12.29 -10.38
N PRO A 243 -8.58 -12.46 -10.75
CA PRO A 243 -9.06 -13.67 -11.42
C PRO A 243 -8.39 -13.92 -12.77
N SER A 244 -8.11 -12.85 -13.53
CA SER A 244 -7.43 -12.88 -14.82
C SER A 244 -6.67 -11.59 -15.07
N PHE A 245 -5.84 -11.55 -16.12
CA PHE A 245 -5.14 -10.33 -16.54
C PHE A 245 -6.11 -9.27 -17.10
N ASP A 246 -7.21 -9.66 -17.69
CA ASP A 246 -8.23 -8.73 -18.22
C ASP A 246 -8.80 -7.84 -17.13
N CYS A 247 -9.04 -8.41 -15.93
CA CYS A 247 -9.49 -7.64 -14.77
C CYS A 247 -8.47 -6.56 -14.33
N VAL A 248 -7.18 -6.76 -14.60
CA VAL A 248 -6.12 -5.77 -14.30
C VAL A 248 -6.27 -4.57 -15.22
N PHE A 249 -6.54 -4.80 -16.51
CA PHE A 249 -6.74 -3.74 -17.48
C PHE A 249 -7.99 -2.90 -17.15
N ASP A 250 -9.10 -3.55 -16.83
CA ASP A 250 -10.35 -2.87 -16.46
C ASP A 250 -10.19 -2.06 -15.17
N GLY A 251 -9.57 -2.63 -14.14
CA GLY A 251 -9.28 -1.94 -12.88
C GLY A 251 -8.34 -0.75 -13.07
N ARG A 252 -7.35 -0.86 -13.95
CA ARG A 252 -6.47 0.26 -14.31
C ARG A 252 -7.23 1.37 -15.03
N LYS A 253 -8.08 1.02 -15.98
CA LYS A 253 -8.90 1.99 -16.72
C LYS A 253 -9.86 2.75 -15.78
N GLU A 254 -10.49 2.04 -14.82
CA GLU A 254 -11.33 2.69 -13.81
C GLU A 254 -10.53 3.66 -12.95
N GLN A 255 -9.32 3.29 -12.53
CA GLN A 255 -8.42 4.14 -11.74
C GLN A 255 -8.01 5.40 -12.51
N GLU A 256 -7.67 5.28 -13.79
CA GLU A 256 -7.31 6.43 -14.66
C GLU A 256 -8.52 7.35 -14.88
N ASN A 257 -9.72 6.81 -15.07
CA ASN A 257 -10.94 7.61 -15.20
C ASN A 257 -11.22 8.41 -13.92
N LYS A 258 -11.13 7.78 -12.74
CA LYS A 258 -11.28 8.48 -11.45
C LYS A 258 -10.26 9.60 -11.26
N LEU A 259 -9.03 9.40 -11.71
CA LEU A 259 -7.98 10.42 -11.66
C LEU A 259 -8.28 11.58 -12.60
N ALA A 260 -8.75 11.30 -13.82
CA ALA A 260 -9.15 12.31 -14.80
C ALA A 260 -10.29 13.20 -14.26
N ASP A 261 -11.29 12.59 -13.60
CA ASP A 261 -12.41 13.31 -12.99
C ASP A 261 -11.93 14.29 -11.90
N VAL A 262 -10.99 13.85 -11.05
CA VAL A 262 -10.39 14.70 -10.01
C VAL A 262 -9.64 15.91 -10.62
N ILE A 263 -8.88 15.68 -11.70
CA ILE A 263 -8.15 16.75 -12.39
C ILE A 263 -9.11 17.75 -13.07
N LEU A 264 -10.24 17.28 -13.59
CA LEU A 264 -11.26 18.16 -14.17
C LEU A 264 -11.97 18.99 -13.11
N GLU A 265 -12.32 18.40 -11.98
CA GLU A 265 -12.93 19.11 -10.83
C GLU A 265 -11.98 20.19 -10.27
N SER A 266 -10.68 19.92 -10.15
CA SER A 266 -9.69 20.88 -9.65
C SER A 266 -9.40 22.08 -10.57
N LYS A 267 -9.75 21.99 -11.87
CA LYS A 267 -9.61 23.11 -12.83
C LYS A 267 -10.82 24.04 -12.86
N HIS A 268 -11.91 23.69 -12.18
CA HIS A 268 -13.14 24.47 -12.13
C HIS A 268 -13.39 25.11 -10.76
N THR A 269 -12.45 24.95 -9.82
CA THR A 269 -12.38 25.64 -8.53
C THR A 269 -11.25 26.65 -8.51
#